data_39246de09f6bad20725cb32651d7a103
#
_entry.id   39246de09f6bad20725cb32651d7a103
#
_cell.length_a   1.000
_cell.length_b   1.000
_cell.length_c   1.000
_cell.angle_alpha   90.00
_cell.angle_beta   90.00
_cell.angle_gamma   90.00
#
_symmetry.space_group_name_H-M   'P 1'
#
loop_
_entity.id
_entity.type
_entity.pdbx_description
1 polymer ?
#
loop_
_entity_poly.entity_id
_entity_poly.type
_entity_poly.pdbx_seq_one_letter_code
_entity_poly.pdbx_strand_id
1 'polypeptide(L)'
;QTATSVSQTTTTVEEVKQTAHVSNQKARYVSETAQKANQIALSGRKSAEESIGGMNLIMEQMESIAENIMRLSEQSQAIGEIMATVNDLAEQSNLLAVNASIEAAKAGEQGKGFAVVAQEVKSLAEQSKQATAQVRTILNDIQKAMSDAVMATEKGTKTVEAGMIKTTEAGESIKVLTDSIAEASQAATQIAASSQQQLAGMDQIVMAMESIKQATTQNVASTKQVEASLKNFHELGQKLRQLVERFKI
;
A
#
# COMPACT_ATOMS: atom_id res chain seq x y z
N GLN A 1 -50.82 -17.05 -35.77
CA GLN A 1 -50.07 -15.93 -35.11
C GLN A 1 -49.82 -16.23 -33.63
N THR A 2 -50.81 -16.59 -32.80
CA THR A 2 -50.67 -16.83 -31.38
C THR A 2 -49.64 -17.94 -31.06
N ALA A 3 -49.67 -19.05 -31.78
CA ALA A 3 -48.72 -20.15 -31.60
C ALA A 3 -47.27 -19.74 -31.88
N THR A 4 -47.04 -18.90 -32.91
CA THR A 4 -45.71 -18.36 -33.24
C THR A 4 -45.20 -17.42 -32.14
N SER A 5 -46.08 -16.55 -31.62
CA SER A 5 -45.74 -15.64 -30.51
C SER A 5 -45.38 -16.41 -29.21
N VAL A 6 -46.14 -17.49 -28.90
CA VAL A 6 -45.82 -18.36 -27.75
C VAL A 6 -44.43 -19.00 -27.90
N SER A 7 -44.12 -19.55 -29.09
CA SER A 7 -42.80 -20.15 -29.36
C SER A 7 -41.68 -19.12 -29.23
N GLN A 8 -41.87 -17.93 -29.79
CA GLN A 8 -40.86 -16.85 -29.70
C GLN A 8 -40.65 -16.39 -28.26
N THR A 9 -41.73 -16.22 -27.46
CA THR A 9 -41.62 -15.86 -26.04
C THR A 9 -40.87 -16.95 -25.25
N THR A 10 -41.15 -18.24 -25.52
CA THR A 10 -40.43 -19.35 -24.85
C THR A 10 -38.96 -19.31 -25.17
N THR A 11 -38.55 -19.02 -26.42
CA THR A 11 -37.12 -18.86 -26.75
C THR A 11 -36.47 -17.69 -26.00
N THR A 12 -37.14 -16.54 -25.94
CA THR A 12 -36.64 -15.37 -25.19
C THR A 12 -36.52 -15.68 -23.70
N VAL A 13 -37.46 -16.41 -23.11
CA VAL A 13 -37.40 -16.82 -21.71
C VAL A 13 -36.18 -17.69 -21.47
N GLU A 14 -35.85 -18.63 -22.35
CA GLU A 14 -34.66 -19.49 -22.20
C GLU A 14 -33.37 -18.67 -22.32
N GLU A 15 -33.30 -17.68 -23.23
CA GLU A 15 -32.16 -16.75 -23.29
C GLU A 15 -31.99 -15.93 -22.01
N VAL A 16 -33.09 -15.45 -21.40
CA VAL A 16 -33.07 -14.73 -20.13
C VAL A 16 -32.62 -15.64 -19.00
N LYS A 17 -33.09 -16.90 -18.94
CA LYS A 17 -32.61 -17.90 -17.97
C LYS A 17 -31.08 -18.10 -18.07
N GLN A 18 -30.59 -18.30 -19.30
CA GLN A 18 -29.16 -18.47 -19.53
C GLN A 18 -28.36 -17.23 -19.05
N THR A 19 -28.87 -16.04 -19.37
CA THR A 19 -28.26 -14.78 -18.95
C THR A 19 -28.24 -14.63 -17.42
N ALA A 20 -29.35 -14.97 -16.75
CA ALA A 20 -29.44 -14.94 -15.30
C ALA A 20 -28.49 -15.97 -14.65
N HIS A 21 -28.35 -17.16 -15.23
CA HIS A 21 -27.40 -18.17 -14.77
C HIS A 21 -25.95 -17.67 -14.85
N VAL A 22 -25.54 -17.11 -15.99
CA VAL A 22 -24.20 -16.53 -16.19
C VAL A 22 -23.97 -15.35 -15.23
N SER A 23 -24.99 -14.50 -15.02
CA SER A 23 -24.92 -13.38 -14.09
C SER A 23 -24.69 -13.85 -12.65
N ASN A 24 -25.41 -14.91 -12.23
CA ASN A 24 -25.21 -15.53 -10.91
C ASN A 24 -23.79 -16.06 -10.73
N GLN A 25 -23.26 -16.78 -11.73
CA GLN A 25 -21.88 -17.30 -11.70
C GLN A 25 -20.84 -16.19 -11.62
N LYS A 26 -21.01 -15.13 -12.45
CA LYS A 26 -20.11 -13.97 -12.42
C LYS A 26 -20.15 -13.23 -11.08
N ALA A 27 -21.34 -13.06 -10.51
CA ALA A 27 -21.51 -12.43 -9.21
C ALA A 27 -20.80 -13.22 -8.10
N ARG A 28 -20.94 -14.53 -8.09
CA ARG A 28 -20.20 -15.40 -7.14
C ARG A 28 -18.69 -15.25 -7.31
N TYR A 29 -18.20 -15.27 -8.54
CA TYR A 29 -16.77 -15.07 -8.83
C TYR A 29 -16.26 -13.72 -8.34
N VAL A 30 -17.04 -12.63 -8.55
CA VAL A 30 -16.69 -11.29 -8.04
C VAL A 30 -16.64 -11.29 -6.51
N SER A 31 -17.61 -11.93 -5.83
CA SER A 31 -17.63 -12.04 -4.37
C SER A 31 -16.40 -12.79 -3.83
N GLU A 32 -16.02 -13.91 -4.44
CA GLU A 32 -14.83 -14.67 -4.06
C GLU A 32 -13.54 -13.87 -4.30
N THR A 33 -13.47 -13.15 -5.42
CA THR A 33 -12.33 -12.29 -5.76
C THR A 33 -12.22 -11.12 -4.78
N ALA A 34 -13.35 -10.52 -4.41
CA ALA A 34 -13.41 -9.47 -3.41
C ALA A 34 -12.92 -9.96 -2.02
N GLN A 35 -13.30 -11.18 -1.61
CA GLN A 35 -12.79 -11.77 -0.36
C GLN A 35 -11.26 -11.94 -0.38
N LYS A 36 -10.70 -12.43 -1.48
CA LYS A 36 -9.23 -12.55 -1.63
C LYS A 36 -8.55 -11.18 -1.62
N ALA A 37 -9.11 -10.20 -2.33
CA ALA A 37 -8.59 -8.84 -2.35
C ALA A 37 -8.63 -8.20 -0.96
N ASN A 38 -9.68 -8.46 -0.17
CA ASN A 38 -9.78 -8.01 1.22
C ASN A 38 -8.67 -8.59 2.10
N GLN A 39 -8.36 -9.88 1.96
CA GLN A 39 -7.26 -10.51 2.70
C GLN A 39 -5.90 -9.88 2.35
N ILE A 40 -5.66 -9.60 1.06
CA ILE A 40 -4.44 -8.94 0.59
C ILE A 40 -4.37 -7.51 1.17
N ALA A 41 -5.47 -6.77 1.15
CA ALA A 41 -5.54 -5.41 1.70
C ALA A 41 -5.26 -5.40 3.21
N LEU A 42 -5.83 -6.33 3.98
CA LEU A 42 -5.55 -6.48 5.42
C LEU A 42 -4.08 -6.79 5.69
N SER A 43 -3.46 -7.68 4.89
CA SER A 43 -2.03 -7.97 4.98
C SER A 43 -1.19 -6.73 4.65
N GLY A 44 -1.55 -5.99 3.60
CA GLY A 44 -0.88 -4.74 3.22
C GLY A 44 -0.95 -3.68 4.31
N ARG A 45 -2.12 -3.53 4.96
CA ARG A 45 -2.28 -2.62 6.11
C ARG A 45 -1.38 -3.01 7.27
N LYS A 46 -1.34 -4.29 7.62
CA LYS A 46 -0.43 -4.80 8.66
C LYS A 46 1.03 -4.50 8.35
N SER A 47 1.45 -4.69 7.10
CA SER A 47 2.83 -4.36 6.68
C SER A 47 3.13 -2.86 6.77
N ALA A 48 2.15 -1.99 6.49
CA ALA A 48 2.29 -0.55 6.67
C ALA A 48 2.44 -0.20 8.18
N GLU A 49 1.64 -0.79 9.05
CA GLU A 49 1.71 -0.61 10.51
C GLU A 49 3.08 -1.08 11.05
N GLU A 50 3.57 -2.24 10.61
CA GLU A 50 4.91 -2.76 10.97
C GLU A 50 6.03 -1.85 10.46
N SER A 51 5.88 -1.27 9.26
CA SER A 51 6.84 -0.31 8.70
C SER A 51 6.90 0.98 9.52
N ILE A 52 5.76 1.50 9.98
CA ILE A 52 5.71 2.65 10.90
C ILE A 52 6.43 2.33 12.21
N GLY A 53 6.20 1.12 12.76
CA GLY A 53 6.91 0.67 13.95
C GLY A 53 8.43 0.62 13.75
N GLY A 54 8.90 0.12 12.60
CA GLY A 54 10.31 0.12 12.23
C GLY A 54 10.90 1.54 12.09
N MET A 55 10.14 2.46 11.49
CA MET A 55 10.57 3.86 11.37
C MET A 55 10.70 4.56 12.72
N ASN A 56 9.83 4.28 13.68
CA ASN A 56 9.95 4.79 15.04
C ASN A 56 11.24 4.32 15.72
N LEU A 57 11.61 3.04 15.56
CA LEU A 57 12.88 2.51 16.06
C LEU A 57 14.10 3.19 15.40
N ILE A 58 14.02 3.51 14.10
CA ILE A 58 15.08 4.26 13.42
C ILE A 58 15.18 5.68 13.98
N MET A 59 14.07 6.34 14.28
CA MET A 59 14.07 7.67 14.91
C MET A 59 14.75 7.64 16.28
N GLU A 60 14.43 6.69 17.15
CA GLU A 60 15.11 6.48 18.43
C GLU A 60 16.62 6.29 18.27
N GLN A 61 17.03 5.51 17.27
CA GLN A 61 18.45 5.32 16.96
C GLN A 61 19.13 6.61 16.50
N MET A 62 18.46 7.42 15.66
CA MET A 62 18.99 8.72 15.21
C MET A 62 19.17 9.69 16.39
N GLU A 63 18.23 9.72 17.33
CA GLU A 63 18.32 10.53 18.54
C GLU A 63 19.52 10.08 19.41
N SER A 64 19.68 8.77 19.64
CA SER A 64 20.82 8.21 20.34
C SER A 64 22.16 8.51 19.66
N ILE A 65 22.21 8.48 18.32
CA ILE A 65 23.41 8.87 17.55
C ILE A 65 23.72 10.36 17.77
N ALA A 66 22.72 11.24 17.71
CA ALA A 66 22.90 12.67 17.95
C ALA A 66 23.45 12.95 19.34
N GLU A 67 22.94 12.30 20.39
CA GLU A 67 23.44 12.41 21.76
C GLU A 67 24.90 11.95 21.87
N ASN A 68 25.24 10.82 21.24
CA ASN A 68 26.61 10.32 21.24
C ASN A 68 27.59 11.28 20.54
N ILE A 69 27.17 11.91 19.44
CA ILE A 69 28.00 12.89 18.73
C ILE A 69 28.20 14.14 19.61
N MET A 70 27.15 14.62 20.29
CA MET A 70 27.29 15.76 21.23
C MET A 70 28.27 15.45 22.32
N ARG A 71 28.16 14.28 22.97
CA ARG A 71 29.11 13.85 24.00
C ARG A 71 30.54 13.71 23.48
N LEU A 72 30.74 13.21 22.27
CA LEU A 72 32.03 13.13 21.60
C LEU A 72 32.61 14.52 21.32
N SER A 73 31.75 15.50 20.97
CA SER A 73 32.13 16.89 20.79
C SER A 73 32.66 17.53 22.09
N GLU A 74 31.95 17.33 23.20
CA GLU A 74 32.39 17.79 24.51
C GLU A 74 33.74 17.17 24.94
N GLN A 75 33.91 15.87 24.73
CA GLN A 75 35.17 15.18 25.00
C GLN A 75 36.33 15.70 24.13
N SER A 76 36.08 15.94 22.86
CA SER A 76 37.08 16.50 21.94
C SER A 76 37.48 17.91 22.32
N GLN A 77 36.56 18.72 22.81
CA GLN A 77 36.85 20.05 23.33
C GLN A 77 37.71 19.97 24.59
N ALA A 78 37.39 19.10 25.55
CA ALA A 78 38.16 18.89 26.74
C ALA A 78 39.61 18.42 26.44
N ILE A 79 39.78 17.53 25.46
CA ILE A 79 41.11 17.12 24.99
C ILE A 79 41.84 18.33 24.38
N GLY A 80 41.16 19.21 23.66
CA GLY A 80 41.72 20.44 23.10
C GLY A 80 42.30 21.36 24.20
N GLU A 81 41.59 21.52 25.31
CA GLU A 81 42.04 22.30 26.48
C GLU A 81 43.28 21.67 27.18
N ILE A 82 43.27 20.33 27.27
CA ILE A 82 44.46 19.60 27.79
C ILE A 82 45.65 19.81 26.84
N MET A 83 45.44 19.74 25.52
CA MET A 83 46.54 19.98 24.56
C MET A 83 47.08 21.39 24.60
N ALA A 84 46.25 22.41 24.87
CA ALA A 84 46.69 23.77 25.07
C ALA A 84 47.60 23.85 26.34
N THR A 85 47.19 23.23 27.43
CA THR A 85 47.98 23.17 28.66
C THR A 85 49.33 22.45 28.47
N VAL A 86 49.35 21.34 27.72
CA VAL A 86 50.61 20.61 27.41
C VAL A 86 51.52 21.46 26.51
N ASN A 87 50.96 22.22 25.56
CA ASN A 87 51.74 23.14 24.73
C ASN A 87 52.38 24.25 25.59
N ASP A 88 51.66 24.84 26.56
CA ASP A 88 52.15 25.86 27.46
C ASP A 88 53.27 25.31 28.39
N LEU A 89 53.13 24.07 28.88
CA LEU A 89 54.15 23.37 29.63
C LEU A 89 55.41 23.11 28.79
N ALA A 90 55.25 22.74 27.52
CA ALA A 90 56.36 22.57 26.59
C ALA A 90 57.10 23.89 26.35
N GLU A 91 56.37 24.99 26.21
CA GLU A 91 56.92 26.32 26.04
C GLU A 91 57.71 26.81 27.29
N GLN A 92 57.15 26.59 28.48
CA GLN A 92 57.82 26.87 29.74
C GLN A 92 59.10 26.00 29.90
N SER A 93 59.02 24.71 29.57
CA SER A 93 60.19 23.80 29.62
C SER A 93 61.30 24.23 28.66
N ASN A 94 60.91 24.72 27.45
CA ASN A 94 61.86 25.25 26.49
C ASN A 94 62.54 26.51 27.01
N LEU A 95 61.81 27.44 27.66
CA LEU A 95 62.33 28.62 28.27
C LEU A 95 63.34 28.32 29.46
N LEU A 96 62.91 27.31 30.28
CA LEU A 96 63.80 26.81 31.36
C LEU A 96 65.09 26.22 30.84
N ALA A 97 64.97 25.39 29.75
CA ALA A 97 66.13 24.79 29.09
C ALA A 97 67.08 25.83 28.51
N VAL A 98 66.52 26.87 27.86
CA VAL A 98 67.34 28.03 27.37
C VAL A 98 68.06 28.75 28.51
N ASN A 99 67.37 29.04 29.59
CA ASN A 99 67.97 29.68 30.76
C ASN A 99 69.06 28.81 31.38
N ALA A 100 68.87 27.48 31.52
CA ALA A 100 69.87 26.55 31.97
C ALA A 100 71.07 26.47 31.03
N SER A 101 70.85 26.51 29.70
CA SER A 101 71.93 26.56 28.73
C SER A 101 72.82 27.83 28.87
N ILE A 102 72.17 28.97 29.14
CA ILE A 102 72.86 30.25 29.34
C ILE A 102 73.73 30.16 30.60
N GLU A 103 73.19 29.66 31.71
CA GLU A 103 73.94 29.56 32.98
C GLU A 103 75.05 28.50 32.91
N ALA A 104 74.81 27.38 32.19
CA ALA A 104 75.88 26.41 31.90
C ALA A 104 77.05 27.00 31.09
N ALA A 105 76.75 27.82 30.07
CA ALA A 105 77.78 28.55 29.33
C ALA A 105 78.59 29.52 30.20
N LYS A 106 77.91 30.17 31.13
CA LYS A 106 78.53 31.08 32.07
C LYS A 106 79.45 30.38 33.09
N ALA A 107 79.18 29.12 33.45
CA ALA A 107 80.02 28.27 34.32
C ALA A 107 81.25 27.68 33.60
N GLY A 108 81.43 27.91 32.34
CA GLY A 108 82.61 27.47 31.55
C GLY A 108 82.80 25.95 31.53
N GLU A 109 84.03 25.48 31.82
CA GLU A 109 84.39 24.04 31.82
C GLU A 109 83.50 23.21 32.77
N GLN A 110 83.16 23.79 33.94
CA GLN A 110 82.35 23.12 34.97
C GLN A 110 80.86 22.95 34.53
N GLY A 111 80.39 23.72 33.56
CA GLY A 111 79.02 23.69 33.07
C GLY A 111 78.74 22.73 31.89
N LYS A 112 79.80 22.11 31.31
CA LYS A 112 79.66 21.29 30.08
C LYS A 112 78.61 20.16 30.19
N GLY A 113 78.54 19.45 31.32
CA GLY A 113 77.55 18.38 31.53
C GLY A 113 76.11 18.92 31.62
N PHE A 114 75.94 20.11 32.24
CA PHE A 114 74.65 20.78 32.35
C PHE A 114 74.16 21.31 30.97
N ALA A 115 75.09 21.80 30.12
CA ALA A 115 74.74 22.26 28.80
C ALA A 115 74.16 21.16 27.87
N VAL A 116 74.70 19.94 28.01
CA VAL A 116 74.15 18.77 27.29
C VAL A 116 72.74 18.42 27.75
N VAL A 117 72.49 18.39 29.05
CA VAL A 117 71.15 18.12 29.61
C VAL A 117 70.17 19.22 29.20
N ALA A 118 70.60 20.49 29.27
CA ALA A 118 69.77 21.61 28.89
C ALA A 118 69.38 21.56 27.37
N GLN A 119 70.32 21.19 26.51
CA GLN A 119 70.06 20.98 25.10
C GLN A 119 69.09 19.85 24.85
N GLU A 120 69.20 18.72 25.61
CA GLU A 120 68.25 17.58 25.49
C GLU A 120 66.86 17.96 25.98
N VAL A 121 66.73 18.68 27.10
CA VAL A 121 65.43 19.19 27.58
C VAL A 121 64.80 20.14 26.57
N LYS A 122 65.61 21.01 25.94
CA LYS A 122 65.11 21.90 24.84
C LYS A 122 64.58 21.09 23.66
N SER A 123 65.31 20.04 23.24
CA SER A 123 64.88 19.17 22.15
C SER A 123 63.57 18.45 22.45
N LEU A 124 63.41 17.92 23.68
CA LEU A 124 62.18 17.28 24.16
C LEU A 124 61.03 18.26 24.20
N ALA A 125 61.21 19.48 24.62
CA ALA A 125 60.19 20.53 24.62
C ALA A 125 59.71 20.86 23.19
N GLU A 126 60.63 21.00 22.26
CA GLU A 126 60.28 21.24 20.86
C GLU A 126 59.53 20.07 20.21
N GLN A 127 59.95 18.81 20.50
CA GLN A 127 59.23 17.62 20.07
C GLN A 127 57.82 17.55 20.68
N SER A 128 57.64 17.91 21.96
CA SER A 128 56.35 17.97 22.63
C SER A 128 55.43 19.02 21.97
N LYS A 129 55.96 20.18 21.61
CA LYS A 129 55.25 21.25 20.90
C LYS A 129 54.78 20.78 19.51
N GLN A 130 55.64 20.07 18.77
CA GLN A 130 55.24 19.50 17.48
C GLN A 130 54.14 18.44 17.62
N ALA A 131 54.27 17.55 18.63
CA ALA A 131 53.26 16.53 18.90
C ALA A 131 51.89 17.13 19.27
N THR A 132 51.87 18.18 20.12
CA THR A 132 50.62 18.87 20.48
C THR A 132 49.98 19.57 19.29
N ALA A 133 50.77 20.14 18.36
CA ALA A 133 50.26 20.74 17.13
C ALA A 133 49.62 19.69 16.19
N GLN A 134 50.22 18.50 16.10
CA GLN A 134 49.61 17.40 15.33
C GLN A 134 48.30 16.94 15.95
N VAL A 135 48.24 16.74 17.29
CA VAL A 135 47.00 16.37 17.99
C VAL A 135 45.90 17.42 17.77
N ARG A 136 46.25 18.70 17.79
CA ARG A 136 45.30 19.80 17.53
C ARG A 136 44.72 19.74 16.14
N THR A 137 45.51 19.39 15.11
CA THR A 137 45.06 19.19 13.76
C THR A 137 44.04 18.04 13.69
N ILE A 138 44.34 16.89 14.31
CA ILE A 138 43.47 15.74 14.38
C ILE A 138 42.15 16.09 15.09
N LEU A 139 42.18 16.85 16.18
CA LEU A 139 40.98 17.31 16.90
C LEU A 139 40.08 18.19 16.02
N ASN A 140 40.68 19.09 15.22
CA ASN A 140 39.93 19.91 14.29
C ASN A 140 39.23 19.05 13.20
N ASP A 141 39.91 18.02 12.68
CA ASP A 141 39.34 17.10 11.71
C ASP A 141 38.20 16.28 12.35
N ILE A 142 38.36 15.83 13.60
CA ILE A 142 37.31 15.16 14.38
C ILE A 142 36.09 16.08 14.55
N GLN A 143 36.30 17.34 14.95
CA GLN A 143 35.20 18.32 15.11
C GLN A 143 34.43 18.54 13.83
N LYS A 144 35.15 18.64 12.71
CA LYS A 144 34.52 18.75 11.38
C LYS A 144 33.69 17.52 11.03
N ALA A 145 34.25 16.31 11.23
CA ALA A 145 33.57 15.05 10.99
C ALA A 145 32.30 14.91 11.87
N MET A 146 32.37 15.36 13.15
CA MET A 146 31.19 15.38 14.02
C MET A 146 30.11 16.34 13.53
N SER A 147 30.49 17.54 13.06
CA SER A 147 29.52 18.49 12.45
C SER A 147 28.82 17.88 11.23
N ASP A 148 29.59 17.24 10.36
CA ASP A 148 29.03 16.54 9.19
C ASP A 148 28.09 15.38 9.61
N ALA A 149 28.44 14.67 10.66
CA ALA A 149 27.63 13.58 11.21
C ALA A 149 26.31 14.08 11.83
N VAL A 150 26.30 15.22 12.52
CA VAL A 150 25.08 15.88 13.02
C VAL A 150 24.15 16.22 11.86
N MET A 151 24.67 16.88 10.83
CA MET A 151 23.88 17.24 9.64
C MET A 151 23.30 16.00 8.94
N ALA A 152 24.10 14.92 8.85
CA ALA A 152 23.63 13.67 8.27
C ALA A 152 22.51 13.03 9.11
N THR A 153 22.62 13.07 10.43
CA THR A 153 21.61 12.56 11.37
C THR A 153 20.31 13.35 11.27
N GLU A 154 20.38 14.68 11.28
CA GLU A 154 19.20 15.55 11.08
C GLU A 154 18.50 15.28 9.73
N LYS A 155 19.28 15.14 8.66
CA LYS A 155 18.74 14.79 7.34
C LYS A 155 18.09 13.40 7.37
N GLY A 156 18.71 12.44 8.05
CA GLY A 156 18.18 11.10 8.27
C GLY A 156 16.82 11.14 8.97
N THR A 157 16.73 11.85 10.09
CA THR A 157 15.48 12.05 10.86
C THR A 157 14.35 12.62 9.98
N LYS A 158 14.61 13.71 9.25
CA LYS A 158 13.62 14.30 8.32
C LYS A 158 13.17 13.34 7.23
N THR A 159 14.10 12.50 6.74
CA THR A 159 13.78 11.50 5.71
C THR A 159 12.87 10.41 6.28
N VAL A 160 13.14 9.96 7.50
CA VAL A 160 12.31 8.96 8.21
C VAL A 160 10.92 9.52 8.52
N GLU A 161 10.82 10.77 8.99
CA GLU A 161 9.53 11.45 9.22
C GLU A 161 8.70 11.53 7.93
N ALA A 162 9.32 11.94 6.82
CA ALA A 162 8.65 11.98 5.53
C ALA A 162 8.19 10.59 5.07
N GLY A 163 9.00 9.56 5.30
CA GLY A 163 8.67 8.16 5.04
C GLY A 163 7.49 7.69 5.88
N MET A 164 7.45 8.04 7.16
CA MET A 164 6.35 7.71 8.08
C MET A 164 5.02 8.33 7.64
N ILE A 165 5.04 9.61 7.21
CA ILE A 165 3.85 10.27 6.66
C ILE A 165 3.34 9.51 5.43
N LYS A 166 4.24 9.16 4.49
CA LYS A 166 3.86 8.43 3.28
C LYS A 166 3.33 7.03 3.56
N THR A 167 3.88 6.35 4.54
CA THR A 167 3.40 5.02 4.94
C THR A 167 2.03 5.10 5.62
N THR A 168 1.78 6.16 6.40
CA THR A 168 0.46 6.43 7.00
C THR A 168 -0.58 6.72 5.92
N GLU A 169 -0.28 7.57 4.94
CA GLU A 169 -1.14 7.83 3.78
C GLU A 169 -1.45 6.55 2.99
N ALA A 170 -0.45 5.68 2.81
CA ALA A 170 -0.65 4.38 2.18
C ALA A 170 -1.60 3.48 3.00
N GLY A 171 -1.44 3.44 4.32
CA GLY A 171 -2.33 2.72 5.23
C GLY A 171 -3.79 3.18 5.16
N GLU A 172 -4.02 4.49 5.13
CA GLU A 172 -5.36 5.06 4.95
C GLU A 172 -5.95 4.73 3.55
N SER A 173 -5.13 4.77 2.51
CA SER A 173 -5.56 4.37 1.16
C SER A 173 -5.97 2.90 1.10
N ILE A 174 -5.24 2.02 1.78
CA ILE A 174 -5.59 0.60 1.90
C ILE A 174 -6.90 0.42 2.67
N LYS A 175 -7.18 1.23 3.69
CA LYS A 175 -8.44 1.20 4.42
C LYS A 175 -9.63 1.56 3.50
N VAL A 176 -9.52 2.66 2.73
CA VAL A 176 -10.55 3.04 1.75
C VAL A 176 -10.74 1.94 0.70
N LEU A 177 -9.66 1.30 0.25
CA LEU A 177 -9.72 0.16 -0.66
C LEU A 177 -10.48 -1.02 -0.02
N THR A 178 -10.24 -1.33 1.25
CA THR A 178 -10.94 -2.38 2.00
C THR A 178 -12.44 -2.13 2.05
N ASP A 179 -12.86 -0.89 2.31
CA ASP A 179 -14.27 -0.50 2.35
C ASP A 179 -14.92 -0.66 0.96
N SER A 180 -14.24 -0.20 -0.10
CA SER A 180 -14.72 -0.36 -1.49
C SER A 180 -14.83 -1.84 -1.91
N ILE A 181 -13.91 -2.69 -1.48
CA ILE A 181 -13.96 -4.14 -1.71
C ILE A 181 -15.15 -4.77 -0.98
N ALA A 182 -15.45 -4.34 0.25
CA ALA A 182 -16.60 -4.82 1.00
C ALA A 182 -17.92 -4.45 0.31
N GLU A 183 -18.05 -3.21 -0.19
CA GLU A 183 -19.20 -2.77 -0.98
C GLU A 183 -19.36 -3.58 -2.27
N ALA A 184 -18.27 -3.82 -3.00
CA ALA A 184 -18.29 -4.64 -4.21
C ALA A 184 -18.72 -6.09 -3.93
N SER A 185 -18.29 -6.69 -2.82
CA SER A 185 -18.69 -8.02 -2.38
C SER A 185 -20.19 -8.06 -2.04
N GLN A 186 -20.69 -7.04 -1.36
CA GLN A 186 -22.11 -6.90 -1.04
C GLN A 186 -22.97 -6.77 -2.30
N ALA A 187 -22.57 -5.89 -3.24
CA ALA A 187 -23.25 -5.72 -4.51
C ALA A 187 -23.29 -7.02 -5.32
N ALA A 188 -22.17 -7.75 -5.38
CA ALA A 188 -22.09 -9.05 -6.03
C ALA A 188 -23.05 -10.07 -5.39
N THR A 189 -23.13 -10.12 -4.06
CA THR A 189 -24.08 -10.98 -3.35
C THR A 189 -25.53 -10.65 -3.71
N GLN A 190 -25.85 -9.37 -3.81
CA GLN A 190 -27.18 -8.91 -4.20
C GLN A 190 -27.52 -9.26 -5.65
N ILE A 191 -26.55 -9.14 -6.57
CA ILE A 191 -26.71 -9.57 -7.97
C ILE A 191 -26.97 -11.07 -8.05
N ALA A 192 -26.23 -11.89 -7.28
CA ALA A 192 -26.43 -13.33 -7.24
C ALA A 192 -27.84 -13.70 -6.74
N ALA A 193 -28.33 -13.05 -5.69
CA ALA A 193 -29.68 -13.25 -5.17
C ALA A 193 -30.75 -12.82 -6.19
N SER A 194 -30.58 -11.65 -6.82
CA SER A 194 -31.50 -11.16 -7.86
C SER A 194 -31.54 -12.08 -9.07
N SER A 195 -30.39 -12.59 -9.51
CA SER A 195 -30.31 -13.56 -10.60
C SER A 195 -31.04 -14.88 -10.26
N GLN A 196 -30.97 -15.33 -9.02
CA GLN A 196 -31.68 -16.50 -8.55
C GLN A 196 -33.21 -16.29 -8.55
N GLN A 197 -33.67 -15.10 -8.16
CA GLN A 197 -35.09 -14.73 -8.24
C GLN A 197 -35.55 -14.64 -9.69
N GLN A 198 -34.74 -14.11 -10.60
CA GLN A 198 -35.02 -14.09 -12.03
C GLN A 198 -35.20 -15.50 -12.60
N LEU A 199 -34.31 -16.45 -12.24
CA LEU A 199 -34.44 -17.85 -12.66
C LEU A 199 -35.79 -18.43 -12.21
N ALA A 200 -36.16 -18.25 -10.94
CA ALA A 200 -37.46 -18.73 -10.42
C ALA A 200 -38.66 -18.05 -11.13
N GLY A 201 -38.56 -16.75 -11.40
CA GLY A 201 -39.57 -16.02 -12.16
C GLY A 201 -39.71 -16.53 -13.61
N MET A 202 -38.58 -16.83 -14.27
CA MET A 202 -38.58 -17.40 -15.60
C MET A 202 -39.22 -18.80 -15.66
N ASP A 203 -38.97 -19.63 -14.63
CA ASP A 203 -39.64 -20.94 -14.53
C ASP A 203 -41.18 -20.79 -14.45
N GLN A 204 -41.68 -19.80 -13.72
CA GLN A 204 -43.12 -19.49 -13.69
C GLN A 204 -43.64 -19.04 -15.03
N ILE A 205 -42.87 -18.23 -15.79
CA ILE A 205 -43.27 -17.81 -17.15
C ILE A 205 -43.29 -18.99 -18.08
N VAL A 206 -42.35 -19.94 -18.01
CA VAL A 206 -42.38 -21.18 -18.82
C VAL A 206 -43.66 -21.96 -18.56
N MET A 207 -44.09 -22.16 -17.31
CA MET A 207 -45.34 -22.84 -16.97
C MET A 207 -46.59 -22.10 -17.53
N ALA A 208 -46.59 -20.77 -17.46
CA ALA A 208 -47.65 -19.97 -18.00
C ALA A 208 -47.72 -20.08 -19.54
N MET A 209 -46.55 -20.08 -20.23
CA MET A 209 -46.47 -20.26 -21.67
C MET A 209 -46.97 -21.64 -22.14
N GLU A 210 -46.68 -22.71 -21.39
CA GLU A 210 -47.21 -24.05 -21.69
C GLU A 210 -48.74 -24.08 -21.54
N SER A 211 -49.28 -23.41 -20.52
CA SER A 211 -50.72 -23.27 -20.35
C SER A 211 -51.40 -22.50 -21.53
N ILE A 212 -50.78 -21.41 -21.99
CA ILE A 212 -51.24 -20.63 -23.13
C ILE A 212 -51.16 -21.46 -24.39
N LYS A 213 -50.14 -22.24 -24.61
CA LYS A 213 -49.97 -23.15 -25.75
C LYS A 213 -51.07 -24.19 -25.76
N GLN A 214 -51.38 -24.79 -24.60
CA GLN A 214 -52.49 -25.75 -24.47
C GLN A 214 -53.84 -25.10 -24.82
N ALA A 215 -54.13 -23.92 -24.24
CA ALA A 215 -55.35 -23.17 -24.53
C ALA A 215 -55.46 -22.78 -26.01
N THR A 216 -54.33 -22.39 -26.64
CA THR A 216 -54.28 -22.08 -28.08
C THR A 216 -54.61 -23.30 -28.94
N THR A 217 -54.07 -24.46 -28.57
CA THR A 217 -54.35 -25.73 -29.27
C THR A 217 -55.82 -26.09 -29.17
N GLN A 218 -56.41 -25.94 -27.99
CA GLN A 218 -57.83 -26.17 -27.73
C GLN A 218 -58.73 -25.22 -28.57
N ASN A 219 -58.33 -23.92 -28.60
CA ASN A 219 -59.05 -22.92 -29.38
C ASN A 219 -59.02 -23.24 -30.88
N VAL A 220 -57.88 -23.71 -31.44
CA VAL A 220 -57.79 -24.14 -32.83
C VAL A 220 -58.72 -25.33 -33.11
N ALA A 221 -58.76 -26.32 -32.19
CA ALA A 221 -59.65 -27.46 -32.31
C ALA A 221 -61.14 -27.04 -32.27
N SER A 222 -61.50 -26.17 -31.30
CA SER A 222 -62.86 -25.64 -31.19
C SER A 222 -63.26 -24.81 -32.38
N THR A 223 -62.36 -24.01 -32.95
CA THR A 223 -62.66 -23.24 -34.21
C THR A 223 -62.90 -24.15 -35.35
N LYS A 224 -62.15 -25.23 -35.55
CA LYS A 224 -62.41 -26.24 -36.58
C LYS A 224 -63.77 -26.92 -36.40
N GLN A 225 -64.18 -27.20 -35.19
CA GLN A 225 -65.49 -27.79 -34.90
C GLN A 225 -66.61 -26.81 -35.20
N VAL A 226 -66.48 -25.53 -34.91
CA VAL A 226 -67.42 -24.48 -35.27
C VAL A 226 -67.53 -24.34 -36.79
N GLU A 227 -66.36 -24.35 -37.48
CA GLU A 227 -66.36 -24.33 -38.97
C GLU A 227 -67.12 -25.53 -39.61
N ALA A 228 -66.89 -26.73 -39.08
CA ALA A 228 -67.62 -27.93 -39.51
C ALA A 228 -69.12 -27.82 -39.21
N SER A 229 -69.51 -27.30 -38.07
CA SER A 229 -70.93 -27.07 -37.70
C SER A 229 -71.57 -26.04 -38.60
N LEU A 230 -70.88 -24.95 -38.92
CA LEU A 230 -71.40 -23.93 -39.90
C LEU A 230 -71.62 -24.52 -41.28
N LYS A 231 -70.74 -25.41 -41.76
CA LYS A 231 -70.89 -26.10 -43.01
C LYS A 231 -72.16 -27.00 -43.01
N ASN A 232 -72.36 -27.77 -41.93
CA ASN A 232 -73.56 -28.57 -41.77
C ASN A 232 -74.86 -27.74 -41.75
N PHE A 233 -74.83 -26.59 -41.05
CA PHE A 233 -75.94 -25.65 -41.03
C PHE A 233 -76.22 -25.07 -42.43
N HIS A 234 -75.20 -24.75 -43.23
CA HIS A 234 -75.32 -24.28 -44.56
C HIS A 234 -75.96 -25.34 -45.47
N GLU A 235 -75.51 -26.60 -45.40
CA GLU A 235 -76.11 -27.73 -46.17
C GLU A 235 -77.56 -27.98 -45.76
N LEU A 236 -77.90 -27.92 -44.43
CA LEU A 236 -79.26 -28.05 -43.95
C LEU A 236 -80.14 -26.90 -44.45
N GLY A 237 -79.65 -25.66 -44.49
CA GLY A 237 -80.36 -24.50 -45.05
C GLY A 237 -80.65 -24.67 -46.53
N GLN A 238 -79.69 -25.21 -47.29
CA GLN A 238 -79.91 -25.52 -48.71
C GLN A 238 -80.97 -26.60 -48.92
N LYS A 239 -80.95 -27.66 -48.11
CA LYS A 239 -81.99 -28.74 -48.18
C LYS A 239 -83.36 -28.19 -47.81
N LEU A 240 -83.47 -27.37 -46.79
CA LEU A 240 -84.75 -26.72 -46.44
C LEU A 240 -85.27 -25.81 -47.56
N ARG A 241 -84.40 -25.04 -48.18
CA ARG A 241 -84.74 -24.20 -49.34
C ARG A 241 -85.28 -25.05 -50.50
N GLN A 242 -84.59 -26.12 -50.82
CA GLN A 242 -85.06 -27.06 -51.88
C GLN A 242 -86.42 -27.69 -51.54
N LEU A 243 -86.67 -28.02 -50.28
CA LEU A 243 -87.97 -28.55 -49.85
C LEU A 243 -89.06 -27.47 -49.96
N VAL A 244 -88.84 -26.26 -49.56
CA VAL A 244 -89.79 -25.14 -49.69
C VAL A 244 -90.10 -24.82 -51.18
N GLU A 245 -89.10 -24.85 -52.06
CA GLU A 245 -89.24 -24.65 -53.48
C GLU A 245 -90.10 -25.78 -54.13
N ARG A 246 -90.01 -26.99 -53.57
CA ARG A 246 -90.81 -28.15 -54.03
C ARG A 246 -92.33 -28.08 -53.64
N PHE A 247 -92.65 -27.30 -52.61
CA PHE A 247 -94.00 -27.08 -52.12
C PHE A 247 -94.64 -25.77 -52.61
N LYS A 248 -93.88 -24.96 -53.39
CA LYS A 248 -94.50 -23.85 -54.16
C LYS A 248 -95.15 -24.39 -55.39
N ILE A 249 -96.44 -24.60 -55.27
CA ILE A 249 -97.36 -24.71 -56.37
C ILE A 249 -97.83 -23.32 -56.75
#